data_6e78ef1f2925ed574a23016b6fc12b6b
#
_entry.id   6e78ef1f2925ed574a23016b6fc12b6b
#
_cell.length_a   1.000
_cell.length_b   1.000
_cell.length_c   1.000
_cell.angle_alpha   90.00
_cell.angle_beta   90.00
_cell.angle_gamma   90.00
#
_symmetry.space_group_name_H-M   'P 1'
#
loop_
_entity.id
_entity.type
_entity.pdbx_description
1 polymer ?
#
loop_
_entity_poly.entity_id
_entity_poly.type
_entity_poly.pdbx_seq_one_letter_code
_entity_poly.pdbx_strand_id
1 'polypeptide(L)'
;MEIYISIDGVLRNLIQKFNYHYKDAFLQSEFENENDFEYNIVYPIQNDNLLNSYKFQSLEEFEFFTYIEYPIEIFGHAGISYPTSISDLNKIIFDNPQHNITVIGVDEVGKSKPATLFFLSKNGFLGNNIKFIKSNDIENEWEKCDMWVTDNKKIIDLKPEGKSVIKFQTTYNEHFTNEKEITKLTEIKELWSNSLENPTTLTLTESPKNVEPEIQ
;
A
#
# COMPACT_ATOMS: atom_id res chain seq x y z
N MET A 1 2.41 14.43 -12.47
CA MET A 1 1.45 13.63 -11.67
C MET A 1 2.00 13.50 -10.26
N GLU A 2 1.10 13.49 -9.29
CA GLU A 2 1.38 13.14 -7.91
C GLU A 2 1.13 11.63 -7.71
N ILE A 3 2.16 10.87 -7.38
CA ILE A 3 2.10 9.40 -7.31
C ILE A 3 2.47 8.96 -5.90
N TYR A 4 1.60 8.17 -5.30
CA TYR A 4 1.84 7.57 -4.00
C TYR A 4 2.21 6.09 -4.15
N ILE A 5 3.23 5.65 -3.39
CA ILE A 5 3.68 4.25 -3.34
C ILE A 5 3.68 3.81 -1.88
N SER A 6 2.87 2.83 -1.55
CA SER A 6 2.81 2.28 -0.19
C SER A 6 4.12 1.61 0.20
N ILE A 7 4.54 1.78 1.45
CA ILE A 7 5.73 1.11 1.99
C ILE A 7 5.41 -0.36 2.24
N ASP A 8 4.37 -0.61 3.05
CA ASP A 8 3.97 -1.97 3.39
C ASP A 8 3.37 -2.67 2.18
N GLY A 9 3.70 -3.93 2.00
CA GLY A 9 3.32 -4.78 0.88
C GLY A 9 4.09 -4.50 -0.40
N VAL A 10 4.28 -3.23 -0.79
CA VAL A 10 4.93 -2.85 -2.06
C VAL A 10 6.46 -2.86 -1.95
N LEU A 11 7.01 -2.25 -0.90
CA LEU A 11 8.45 -2.16 -0.68
C LEU A 11 8.94 -3.13 0.39
N ARG A 12 8.12 -3.34 1.42
CA ARG A 12 8.42 -4.08 2.63
C ARG A 12 7.45 -5.24 2.83
N ASN A 13 7.97 -6.43 3.09
CA ASN A 13 7.18 -7.58 3.53
C ASN A 13 7.05 -7.57 5.05
N LEU A 14 6.05 -6.82 5.54
CA LEU A 14 5.78 -6.68 6.97
C LEU A 14 5.33 -8.01 7.60
N ILE A 15 4.43 -8.74 6.93
CA ILE A 15 3.74 -9.91 7.48
C ILE A 15 4.72 -11.03 7.86
N GLN A 16 5.77 -11.24 7.08
CA GLN A 16 6.75 -12.26 7.37
C GLN A 16 7.43 -12.03 8.74
N LYS A 17 7.80 -10.79 9.04
CA LYS A 17 8.43 -10.45 10.32
C LYS A 17 7.43 -10.42 11.46
N PHE A 18 6.25 -9.89 11.21
CA PHE A 18 5.16 -9.91 12.18
C PHE A 18 4.85 -11.35 12.62
N ASN A 19 4.67 -12.26 11.66
CA ASN A 19 4.41 -13.67 11.91
C ASN A 19 5.52 -14.34 12.73
N TYR A 20 6.80 -14.04 12.42
CA TYR A 20 7.93 -14.55 13.18
C TYR A 20 7.88 -14.12 14.65
N HIS A 21 7.72 -12.82 14.93
CA HIS A 21 7.70 -12.30 16.29
C HIS A 21 6.44 -12.69 17.07
N TYR A 22 5.31 -12.77 16.37
CA TYR A 22 4.08 -13.28 16.97
C TYR A 22 4.27 -14.74 17.43
N LYS A 23 4.85 -15.58 16.58
CA LYS A 23 5.17 -16.96 16.95
C LYS A 23 6.14 -17.04 18.12
N ASP A 24 7.21 -16.27 18.09
CA ASP A 24 8.22 -16.26 19.14
C ASP A 24 7.64 -15.83 20.50
N ALA A 25 6.83 -14.77 20.53
CA ALA A 25 6.24 -14.24 21.76
C ALA A 25 5.18 -15.17 22.37
N PHE A 26 4.36 -15.82 21.54
CA PHE A 26 3.22 -16.61 22.04
C PHE A 26 3.50 -18.12 22.12
N LEU A 27 4.46 -18.67 21.34
CA LEU A 27 4.88 -20.07 21.45
C LEU A 27 5.65 -20.37 22.75
N GLN A 28 6.41 -19.39 23.26
CA GLN A 28 7.23 -19.62 24.46
C GLN A 28 6.42 -19.71 25.76
N SER A 29 5.16 -19.28 25.74
CA SER A 29 4.41 -19.11 27.00
C SER A 29 3.30 -20.13 27.25
N GLU A 30 2.68 -20.75 26.22
CA GLU A 30 1.42 -21.48 26.44
C GLU A 30 1.22 -22.79 25.66
N PHE A 31 2.09 -23.16 24.70
CA PHE A 31 1.82 -24.32 23.83
C PHE A 31 2.85 -25.43 24.01
N GLU A 32 2.37 -26.63 24.37
CA GLU A 32 3.18 -27.84 24.41
C GLU A 32 3.46 -28.44 23.01
N ASN A 33 2.72 -28.00 21.97
CA ASN A 33 2.84 -28.49 20.59
C ASN A 33 2.73 -27.38 19.54
N GLU A 34 3.59 -27.41 18.50
CA GLU A 34 3.53 -26.49 17.34
C GLU A 34 2.16 -26.49 16.63
N ASN A 35 1.43 -27.60 16.64
CA ASN A 35 0.14 -27.75 16.01
C ASN A 35 -0.96 -26.90 16.69
N ASP A 36 -0.88 -26.69 17.99
CA ASP A 36 -1.87 -25.89 18.74
C ASP A 36 -1.76 -24.40 18.39
N PHE A 37 -0.59 -23.98 17.92
CA PHE A 37 -0.32 -22.61 17.52
C PHE A 37 -0.93 -22.23 16.16
N GLU A 38 -0.99 -23.15 15.19
CA GLU A 38 -1.62 -22.88 13.90
C GLU A 38 -3.09 -22.46 14.02
N TYR A 39 -3.79 -22.91 15.05
CA TYR A 39 -5.18 -22.50 15.34
C TYR A 39 -5.33 -21.05 15.84
N ASN A 40 -4.24 -20.38 16.20
CA ASN A 40 -4.27 -18.98 16.67
C ASN A 40 -4.03 -17.99 15.54
N ILE A 41 -3.70 -18.46 14.33
CA ILE A 41 -3.58 -17.63 13.15
C ILE A 41 -4.69 -18.02 12.17
N VAL A 42 -5.47 -17.03 11.75
CA VAL A 42 -6.52 -17.23 10.75
C VAL A 42 -5.90 -17.13 9.35
N TYR A 43 -5.96 -18.21 8.60
CA TYR A 43 -5.47 -18.25 7.23
C TYR A 43 -6.61 -18.16 6.21
N PRO A 44 -6.39 -17.52 5.05
CA PRO A 44 -5.18 -16.79 4.67
C PRO A 44 -5.02 -15.50 5.49
N ILE A 45 -3.78 -15.15 5.85
CA ILE A 45 -3.48 -13.88 6.49
C ILE A 45 -3.83 -12.75 5.51
N GLN A 46 -4.61 -11.77 5.98
CA GLN A 46 -5.00 -10.60 5.20
C GLN A 46 -4.20 -9.39 5.70
N ASN A 47 -3.44 -8.78 4.80
CA ASN A 47 -2.56 -7.65 5.16
C ASN A 47 -3.31 -6.36 5.52
N ASP A 48 -4.54 -6.21 5.08
CA ASP A 48 -5.43 -5.10 5.41
C ASP A 48 -6.16 -5.28 6.76
N ASN A 49 -6.05 -6.47 7.36
CA ASN A 49 -6.70 -6.78 8.64
C ASN A 49 -5.87 -7.75 9.49
N LEU A 50 -4.69 -7.32 9.90
CA LEU A 50 -3.80 -8.14 10.72
C LEU A 50 -4.41 -8.50 12.08
N LEU A 51 -5.15 -7.59 12.70
CA LEU A 51 -5.79 -7.84 13.99
C LEU A 51 -6.75 -9.06 13.93
N ASN A 52 -7.47 -9.23 12.82
CA ASN A 52 -8.35 -10.38 12.66
C ASN A 52 -7.61 -11.66 12.25
N SER A 53 -6.42 -11.52 11.68
CA SER A 53 -5.60 -12.67 11.26
C SER A 53 -4.81 -13.28 12.43
N TYR A 54 -4.55 -12.50 13.49
CA TYR A 54 -3.81 -12.94 14.67
C TYR A 54 -4.66 -12.79 15.93
N LYS A 55 -4.52 -13.74 16.85
CA LYS A 55 -5.31 -13.74 18.08
C LYS A 55 -4.66 -12.88 19.15
N PHE A 56 -5.16 -11.65 19.27
CA PHE A 56 -4.87 -10.76 20.40
C PHE A 56 -6.11 -10.64 21.28
N GLN A 57 -5.92 -10.33 22.56
CA GLN A 57 -7.03 -10.16 23.50
C GLN A 57 -7.76 -8.83 23.28
N SER A 58 -7.03 -7.83 22.78
CA SER A 58 -7.57 -6.50 22.49
C SER A 58 -6.78 -5.77 21.41
N LEU A 59 -7.34 -4.65 20.91
CA LEU A 59 -6.63 -3.74 20.02
C LEU A 59 -5.38 -3.15 20.72
N GLU A 60 -5.47 -2.83 22.01
CA GLU A 60 -4.36 -2.29 22.77
C GLU A 60 -3.19 -3.27 22.88
N GLU A 61 -3.47 -4.57 23.02
CA GLU A 61 -2.43 -5.61 23.02
C GLU A 61 -1.75 -5.71 21.65
N PHE A 62 -2.53 -5.70 20.56
CA PHE A 62 -1.99 -5.66 19.20
C PHE A 62 -1.12 -4.43 18.96
N GLU A 63 -1.60 -3.25 19.36
CA GLU A 63 -0.86 -1.99 19.21
C GLU A 63 0.41 -1.99 20.07
N PHE A 64 0.33 -2.46 21.29
CA PHE A 64 1.49 -2.59 22.19
C PHE A 64 2.55 -3.51 21.57
N PHE A 65 2.15 -4.72 21.17
CA PHE A 65 3.04 -5.69 20.52
C PHE A 65 3.71 -5.10 19.29
N THR A 66 2.91 -4.52 18.39
CA THR A 66 3.36 -4.08 17.07
C THR A 66 4.19 -2.81 17.12
N TYR A 67 3.76 -1.83 17.93
CA TYR A 67 4.30 -0.46 17.86
C TYR A 67 5.14 -0.06 19.07
N ILE A 68 5.10 -0.81 20.17
CA ILE A 68 5.84 -0.48 21.38
C ILE A 68 6.90 -1.55 21.68
N GLU A 69 6.53 -2.82 21.63
CA GLU A 69 7.43 -3.91 22.01
C GLU A 69 8.39 -4.29 20.90
N TYR A 70 7.90 -4.49 19.66
CA TYR A 70 8.68 -4.96 18.51
C TYR A 70 8.74 -4.01 17.30
N PRO A 71 8.69 -2.68 17.42
CA PRO A 71 8.62 -1.79 16.26
C PRO A 71 9.86 -1.86 15.36
N ILE A 72 11.04 -1.99 15.94
CA ILE A 72 12.30 -2.09 15.16
C ILE A 72 12.37 -3.43 14.43
N GLU A 73 11.99 -4.51 15.10
CA GLU A 73 12.02 -5.87 14.57
C GLU A 73 11.00 -6.01 13.44
N ILE A 74 9.76 -5.57 13.67
CA ILE A 74 8.65 -5.70 12.74
C ILE A 74 8.81 -4.74 11.55
N PHE A 75 9.02 -3.46 11.81
CA PHE A 75 9.08 -2.44 10.75
C PHE A 75 10.49 -2.19 10.22
N GLY A 76 11.51 -2.20 11.08
CA GLY A 76 12.89 -1.88 10.72
C GLY A 76 13.66 -3.05 10.11
N HIS A 77 13.43 -4.25 10.64
CA HIS A 77 14.11 -5.47 10.18
C HIS A 77 13.27 -6.35 9.26
N ALA A 78 12.11 -5.88 8.80
CA ALA A 78 11.34 -6.55 7.77
C ALA A 78 12.19 -6.79 6.50
N GLY A 79 11.84 -7.83 5.75
CA GLY A 79 12.38 -8.07 4.43
C GLY A 79 11.82 -7.09 3.39
N ILE A 80 12.53 -6.92 2.29
CA ILE A 80 11.99 -6.26 1.09
C ILE A 80 10.93 -7.16 0.43
N SER A 81 9.94 -6.57 -0.23
CA SER A 81 8.82 -7.33 -0.84
C SER A 81 9.30 -8.26 -1.96
N TYR A 82 10.25 -7.80 -2.76
CA TYR A 82 10.96 -8.60 -3.76
C TYR A 82 12.39 -8.06 -3.93
N PRO A 83 13.34 -8.84 -4.48
CA PRO A 83 14.78 -8.56 -4.40
C PRO A 83 15.23 -7.18 -4.89
N THR A 84 14.49 -6.54 -5.79
CA THR A 84 14.85 -5.25 -6.40
C THR A 84 13.90 -4.12 -6.04
N SER A 85 12.95 -4.30 -5.09
CA SER A 85 11.86 -3.34 -4.81
C SER A 85 12.37 -1.91 -4.57
N ILE A 86 13.40 -1.73 -3.75
CA ILE A 86 13.95 -0.41 -3.43
C ILE A 86 14.79 0.14 -4.60
N SER A 87 15.59 -0.68 -5.27
CA SER A 87 16.36 -0.24 -6.44
C SER A 87 15.47 0.12 -7.63
N ASP A 88 14.37 -0.61 -7.84
CA ASP A 88 13.38 -0.29 -8.86
C ASP A 88 12.65 1.01 -8.54
N LEU A 89 12.30 1.24 -7.28
CA LEU A 89 11.73 2.52 -6.84
C LEU A 89 12.69 3.69 -7.09
N ASN A 90 13.96 3.55 -6.65
CA ASN A 90 14.97 4.59 -6.89
C ASN A 90 15.12 4.91 -8.39
N LYS A 91 15.12 3.86 -9.24
CA LYS A 91 15.19 4.02 -10.68
C LYS A 91 13.95 4.72 -11.24
N ILE A 92 12.76 4.40 -10.74
CA ILE A 92 11.52 5.06 -11.16
C ILE A 92 11.56 6.54 -10.79
N ILE A 93 11.98 6.89 -9.59
CA ILE A 93 12.12 8.28 -9.14
C ILE A 93 13.13 9.03 -10.02
N PHE A 94 14.29 8.43 -10.27
CA PHE A 94 15.35 9.05 -11.06
C PHE A 94 14.97 9.23 -12.53
N ASP A 95 14.37 8.22 -13.16
CA ASP A 95 14.02 8.23 -14.57
C ASP A 95 12.79 9.13 -14.89
N ASN A 96 12.01 9.53 -13.87
CA ASN A 96 10.76 10.27 -14.07
C ASN A 96 10.69 11.55 -13.21
N PRO A 97 11.65 12.49 -13.37
CA PRO A 97 11.72 13.71 -12.54
C PRO A 97 10.52 14.65 -12.73
N GLN A 98 9.72 14.45 -13.79
CA GLN A 98 8.48 15.18 -14.04
C GLN A 98 7.30 14.72 -13.14
N HIS A 99 7.45 13.62 -12.42
CA HIS A 99 6.45 13.10 -11.49
C HIS A 99 6.92 13.34 -10.05
N ASN A 100 6.00 13.75 -9.19
CA ASN A 100 6.27 13.81 -7.77
C ASN A 100 5.87 12.46 -7.14
N ILE A 101 6.87 11.67 -6.76
CA ILE A 101 6.68 10.34 -6.19
C ILE A 101 6.89 10.42 -4.69
N THR A 102 5.84 10.11 -3.93
CA THR A 102 5.83 10.09 -2.47
C THR A 102 5.66 8.67 -1.96
N VAL A 103 6.55 8.25 -1.08
CA VAL A 103 6.47 6.96 -0.40
C VAL A 103 5.62 7.12 0.86
N ILE A 104 4.57 6.30 1.00
CA ILE A 104 3.59 6.43 2.09
C ILE A 104 3.61 5.23 3.01
N GLY A 105 3.74 5.50 4.32
CA GLY A 105 3.51 4.55 5.39
C GLY A 105 2.21 4.84 6.13
N VAL A 106 1.39 3.83 6.37
CA VAL A 106 0.25 3.93 7.27
C VAL A 106 0.73 3.61 8.68
N ASP A 107 0.57 4.54 9.62
CA ASP A 107 1.04 4.45 11.01
C ASP A 107 -0.03 4.95 11.97
N GLU A 108 -0.87 4.04 12.44
CA GLU A 108 -2.04 4.35 13.27
C GLU A 108 -1.66 5.01 14.59
N VAL A 109 -0.56 4.55 15.19
CA VAL A 109 -0.13 4.97 16.53
C VAL A 109 0.92 6.10 16.47
N GLY A 110 1.54 6.32 15.31
CA GLY A 110 2.63 7.28 15.13
C GLY A 110 3.97 6.81 15.68
N LYS A 111 4.16 5.52 15.88
CA LYS A 111 5.37 4.92 16.51
C LYS A 111 6.24 4.12 15.56
N SER A 112 5.74 3.71 14.39
CA SER A 112 6.52 2.93 13.40
C SER A 112 7.50 3.78 12.61
N LYS A 113 7.34 5.10 12.58
CA LYS A 113 8.13 6.03 11.76
C LYS A 113 9.64 5.86 11.88
N PRO A 114 10.27 5.85 13.09
CA PRO A 114 11.72 5.67 13.21
C PRO A 114 12.21 4.34 12.62
N ALA A 115 11.49 3.26 12.90
CA ALA A 115 11.80 1.92 12.41
C ALA A 115 11.64 1.83 10.89
N THR A 116 10.61 2.47 10.34
CA THR A 116 10.36 2.53 8.90
C THR A 116 11.44 3.35 8.17
N LEU A 117 11.87 4.48 8.73
CA LEU A 117 12.98 5.26 8.17
C LEU A 117 14.28 4.47 8.20
N PHE A 118 14.54 3.71 9.28
CA PHE A 118 15.66 2.79 9.34
C PHE A 118 15.59 1.71 8.25
N PHE A 119 14.41 1.10 8.04
CA PHE A 119 14.19 0.14 6.96
C PHE A 119 14.55 0.73 5.58
N LEU A 120 14.03 1.89 5.25
CA LEU A 120 14.27 2.56 3.97
C LEU A 120 15.76 2.89 3.78
N SER A 121 16.40 3.48 4.80
CA SER A 121 17.83 3.82 4.77
C SER A 121 18.72 2.59 4.63
N LYS A 122 18.47 1.55 5.42
CA LYS A 122 19.23 0.29 5.40
C LYS A 122 19.19 -0.39 4.02
N ASN A 123 18.07 -0.31 3.32
CA ASN A 123 17.87 -0.91 2.00
C ASN A 123 18.25 0.03 0.85
N GLY A 124 18.82 1.20 1.13
CA GLY A 124 19.38 2.10 0.11
C GLY A 124 18.32 2.92 -0.62
N PHE A 125 17.22 3.29 0.02
CA PHE A 125 16.26 4.25 -0.53
C PHE A 125 16.92 5.63 -0.66
N LEU A 126 16.83 6.25 -1.85
CA LEU A 126 17.47 7.52 -2.19
C LEU A 126 16.47 8.68 -2.31
N GLY A 127 15.18 8.40 -2.28
CA GLY A 127 14.15 9.46 -2.35
C GLY A 127 14.08 10.25 -1.04
N ASN A 128 13.50 11.45 -1.13
CA ASN A 128 13.32 12.36 0.00
C ASN A 128 11.84 12.60 0.37
N ASN A 129 10.91 12.19 -0.49
CA ASN A 129 9.48 12.36 -0.25
C ASN A 129 8.92 11.14 0.49
N ILE A 130 8.86 11.22 1.81
CA ILE A 130 8.32 10.18 2.67
C ILE A 130 7.21 10.79 3.53
N LYS A 131 6.06 10.15 3.56
CA LYS A 131 4.90 10.60 4.32
C LYS A 131 4.35 9.48 5.19
N PHE A 132 3.89 9.84 6.39
CA PHE A 132 3.20 8.94 7.30
C PHE A 132 1.79 9.47 7.53
N ILE A 133 0.80 8.60 7.40
CA ILE A 133 -0.62 8.91 7.53
C ILE A 133 -1.29 7.91 8.46
N LYS A 134 -2.46 8.26 8.97
CA LYS A 134 -3.38 7.32 9.61
C LYS A 134 -4.37 6.77 8.59
N SER A 135 -4.95 5.60 8.83
CA SER A 135 -5.94 5.02 7.91
C SER A 135 -7.20 5.88 7.77
N ASN A 136 -7.52 6.73 8.74
CA ASN A 136 -8.62 7.68 8.62
C ASN A 136 -8.32 8.88 7.70
N ASP A 137 -7.05 9.08 7.34
CA ASP A 137 -6.64 10.18 6.46
C ASP A 137 -6.59 9.76 4.97
N ILE A 138 -6.84 8.48 4.65
CA ILE A 138 -6.69 7.92 3.29
C ILE A 138 -7.55 8.69 2.27
N GLU A 139 -8.80 9.00 2.60
CA GLU A 139 -9.70 9.76 1.71
C GLU A 139 -9.13 11.16 1.40
N ASN A 140 -8.66 11.87 2.41
CA ASN A 140 -8.03 13.19 2.25
C ASN A 140 -6.72 13.11 1.45
N GLU A 141 -6.01 11.99 1.53
CA GLU A 141 -4.79 11.77 0.77
C GLU A 141 -5.08 11.44 -0.70
N TRP A 142 -6.19 10.77 -0.99
CA TRP A 142 -6.65 10.57 -2.36
C TRP A 142 -6.92 11.89 -3.10
N GLU A 143 -7.37 12.93 -2.41
CA GLU A 143 -7.55 14.25 -3.04
C GLU A 143 -6.23 14.83 -3.57
N LYS A 144 -5.10 14.49 -2.94
CA LYS A 144 -3.77 15.04 -3.20
C LYS A 144 -2.94 14.24 -4.21
N CYS A 145 -3.32 13.01 -4.53
CA CYS A 145 -2.58 12.19 -5.48
C CYS A 145 -3.42 11.85 -6.71
N ASP A 146 -2.75 11.59 -7.83
CA ASP A 146 -3.37 11.18 -9.08
C ASP A 146 -3.40 9.65 -9.22
N MET A 147 -2.40 8.99 -8.61
CA MET A 147 -2.21 7.56 -8.68
C MET A 147 -1.66 7.02 -7.35
N TRP A 148 -2.16 5.85 -6.95
CA TRP A 148 -1.63 5.14 -5.78
C TRP A 148 -1.30 3.69 -6.13
N VAL A 149 -0.06 3.26 -5.81
CA VAL A 149 0.38 1.87 -5.90
C VAL A 149 0.35 1.27 -4.51
N THR A 150 -0.46 0.26 -4.29
CA THR A 150 -0.69 -0.30 -2.96
C THR A 150 -1.12 -1.77 -3.02
N ASP A 151 -0.87 -2.50 -1.95
CA ASP A 151 -1.40 -3.83 -1.69
C ASP A 151 -2.63 -3.81 -0.77
N ASN A 152 -2.96 -2.64 -0.22
CA ASN A 152 -3.97 -2.44 0.82
C ASN A 152 -5.37 -2.26 0.21
N LYS A 153 -6.28 -3.19 0.55
CA LYS A 153 -7.66 -3.20 0.06
C LYS A 153 -8.42 -1.92 0.41
N LYS A 154 -8.25 -1.38 1.63
CA LYS A 154 -8.94 -0.16 2.06
C LYS A 154 -8.57 1.04 1.18
N ILE A 155 -7.29 1.18 0.80
CA ILE A 155 -6.85 2.24 -0.10
C ILE A 155 -7.48 2.07 -1.48
N ILE A 156 -7.57 0.83 -1.97
CA ILE A 156 -8.18 0.51 -3.27
C ILE A 156 -9.68 0.81 -3.26
N ASP A 157 -10.39 0.37 -2.24
CA ASP A 157 -11.84 0.55 -2.12
C ASP A 157 -12.26 2.02 -1.99
N LEU A 158 -11.40 2.85 -1.39
CA LEU A 158 -11.63 4.29 -1.20
C LEU A 158 -11.19 5.15 -2.39
N LYS A 159 -10.79 4.55 -3.51
CA LYS A 159 -10.36 5.27 -4.71
C LYS A 159 -11.49 6.12 -5.28
N PRO A 160 -11.34 7.46 -5.39
CA PRO A 160 -12.33 8.32 -6.03
C PRO A 160 -12.40 8.10 -7.54
N GLU A 161 -13.51 8.50 -8.14
CA GLU A 161 -13.65 8.55 -9.59
C GLU A 161 -12.59 9.49 -10.22
N GLY A 162 -12.06 9.12 -11.37
CA GLY A 162 -11.02 9.89 -12.06
C GLY A 162 -9.60 9.70 -11.53
N LYS A 163 -9.41 9.01 -10.41
CA LYS A 163 -8.07 8.63 -9.89
C LYS A 163 -7.67 7.23 -10.36
N SER A 164 -6.38 6.94 -10.32
CA SER A 164 -5.83 5.64 -10.70
C SER A 164 -5.28 4.89 -9.49
N VAL A 165 -5.63 3.61 -9.37
CA VAL A 165 -5.02 2.72 -8.39
C VAL A 165 -4.41 1.52 -9.09
N ILE A 166 -3.22 1.13 -8.65
CA ILE A 166 -2.54 -0.07 -9.10
C ILE A 166 -2.37 -0.98 -7.90
N LYS A 167 -2.99 -2.15 -7.94
CA LYS A 167 -2.80 -3.16 -6.92
C LYS A 167 -1.44 -3.81 -7.10
N PHE A 168 -0.64 -3.80 -6.05
CA PHE A 168 0.57 -4.59 -5.98
C PHE A 168 0.23 -5.97 -5.44
N GLN A 169 0.45 -7.00 -6.26
CA GLN A 169 0.12 -8.39 -5.89
C GLN A 169 1.08 -8.92 -4.83
N THR A 170 0.51 -9.50 -3.78
CA THR A 170 1.21 -10.22 -2.73
C THR A 170 0.50 -11.53 -2.45
N THR A 171 1.15 -12.49 -1.80
CA THR A 171 0.50 -13.74 -1.35
C THR A 171 -0.61 -13.53 -0.33
N TYR A 172 -0.71 -12.33 0.24
CA TYR A 172 -1.67 -11.99 1.29
C TYR A 172 -2.89 -11.21 0.78
N ASN A 173 -2.92 -10.84 -0.52
CA ASN A 173 -4.03 -10.11 -1.11
C ASN A 173 -4.63 -10.76 -2.36
N GLU A 174 -4.40 -12.06 -2.55
CA GLU A 174 -4.95 -12.84 -3.66
C GLU A 174 -6.48 -12.97 -3.61
N HIS A 175 -7.08 -12.71 -2.44
CA HIS A 175 -8.53 -12.84 -2.20
C HIS A 175 -9.37 -11.75 -2.88
N PHE A 176 -8.76 -10.72 -3.46
CA PHE A 176 -9.45 -9.69 -4.23
C PHE A 176 -8.66 -9.30 -5.50
N THR A 177 -9.36 -8.78 -6.50
CA THR A 177 -8.79 -8.34 -7.78
C THR A 177 -8.97 -6.84 -7.97
N ASN A 178 -8.16 -6.26 -8.86
CA ASN A 178 -8.25 -4.88 -9.32
C ASN A 178 -8.01 -4.83 -10.83
N GLU A 179 -8.50 -3.80 -11.52
CA GLU A 179 -8.33 -3.66 -12.97
C GLU A 179 -6.86 -3.58 -13.41
N LYS A 180 -6.03 -2.94 -12.57
CA LYS A 180 -4.59 -2.80 -12.81
C LYS A 180 -3.82 -3.47 -11.69
N GLU A 181 -3.08 -4.50 -12.02
CA GLU A 181 -2.27 -5.26 -11.07
C GLU A 181 -0.84 -5.41 -11.57
N ILE A 182 0.12 -5.36 -10.65
CA ILE A 182 1.55 -5.54 -10.90
C ILE A 182 2.18 -6.41 -9.82
N THR A 183 3.28 -7.06 -10.16
CA THR A 183 4.12 -7.84 -9.23
C THR A 183 5.47 -7.17 -8.97
N LYS A 184 5.86 -6.23 -9.84
CA LYS A 184 7.11 -5.45 -9.73
C LYS A 184 6.84 -4.00 -10.10
N LEU A 185 7.53 -3.08 -9.43
CA LEU A 185 7.39 -1.65 -9.70
C LEU A 185 7.81 -1.25 -11.13
N THR A 186 8.71 -2.01 -11.76
CA THR A 186 9.11 -1.75 -13.16
C THR A 186 7.96 -1.82 -14.16
N GLU A 187 6.89 -2.57 -13.85
CA GLU A 187 5.70 -2.72 -14.70
C GLU A 187 4.83 -1.44 -14.75
N ILE A 188 5.02 -0.52 -13.81
CA ILE A 188 4.27 0.76 -13.78
C ILE A 188 4.46 1.57 -15.06
N LYS A 189 5.65 1.52 -15.67
CA LYS A 189 5.97 2.30 -16.89
C LYS A 189 5.03 1.97 -18.05
N GLU A 190 4.67 0.72 -18.21
CA GLU A 190 3.75 0.27 -19.25
C GLU A 190 2.33 0.83 -19.04
N LEU A 191 1.91 0.92 -17.77
CA LEU A 191 0.60 1.45 -17.41
C LEU A 191 0.51 2.98 -17.55
N TRP A 192 1.64 3.70 -17.39
CA TRP A 192 1.69 5.15 -17.63
C TRP A 192 1.56 5.50 -19.10
N SER A 193 2.25 4.76 -20.00
CA SER A 193 2.19 4.97 -21.45
C SER A 193 0.76 4.83 -21.96
N ASN A 194 0.05 3.81 -21.52
CA ASN A 194 -1.33 3.55 -21.93
C ASN A 194 -2.34 4.59 -21.41
N SER A 195 -2.04 5.27 -20.29
CA SER A 195 -2.91 6.32 -19.75
C SER A 195 -2.81 7.64 -20.50
N LEU A 196 -1.71 7.87 -21.23
CA LEU A 196 -1.49 9.07 -22.04
C LEU A 196 -2.06 8.93 -23.47
N GLU A 197 -2.26 7.70 -23.96
CA GLU A 197 -2.76 7.43 -25.32
C GLU A 197 -4.28 7.43 -25.44
N ASN A 198 -5.03 7.44 -24.33
CA ASN A 198 -6.50 7.56 -24.33
C ASN A 198 -6.95 8.80 -23.54
N PRO A 199 -6.76 10.04 -24.06
CA PRO A 199 -7.57 11.14 -23.58
C PRO A 199 -9.00 10.84 -23.98
N THR A 200 -9.90 10.66 -23.01
CA THR A 200 -11.34 10.55 -23.21
C THR A 200 -11.76 11.68 -24.16
N THR A 201 -12.09 11.33 -25.39
CA THR A 201 -12.63 12.25 -26.38
C THR A 201 -13.98 12.70 -25.84
N LEU A 202 -14.00 13.85 -25.17
CA LEU A 202 -15.22 14.58 -24.87
C LEU A 202 -15.86 14.89 -26.22
N THR A 203 -16.79 14.08 -26.68
CA THR A 203 -17.71 14.40 -27.75
C THR A 203 -18.50 15.62 -27.29
N LEU A 204 -18.07 16.79 -27.79
CA LEU A 204 -18.89 17.98 -27.76
C LEU A 204 -20.18 17.64 -28.53
N THR A 205 -21.26 17.39 -27.80
CA THR A 205 -22.59 17.33 -28.37
C THR A 205 -22.88 18.71 -28.95
N GLU A 206 -22.97 18.75 -30.28
CA GLU A 206 -23.41 19.95 -30.99
C GLU A 206 -24.74 20.44 -30.43
N SER A 207 -24.78 21.73 -30.09
CA SER A 207 -26.00 22.43 -29.68
C SER A 207 -27.04 22.32 -30.77
N PRO A 208 -28.33 22.12 -30.48
CA PRO A 208 -29.37 22.09 -31.46
C PRO A 208 -29.47 23.46 -32.19
N LYS A 209 -29.44 23.42 -33.52
CA LYS A 209 -29.67 24.58 -34.37
C LYS A 209 -31.04 25.20 -34.08
N ASN A 210 -31.04 26.49 -33.77
CA ASN A 210 -32.24 27.29 -33.67
C ASN A 210 -33.03 27.22 -34.98
N VAL A 211 -34.25 26.71 -34.89
CA VAL A 211 -35.25 26.81 -35.96
C VAL A 211 -35.95 28.15 -35.78
N GLU A 212 -35.76 29.07 -36.71
CA GLU A 212 -36.53 30.32 -36.80
C GLU A 212 -38.00 29.99 -37.10
N PRO A 213 -38.97 30.65 -36.45
CA PRO A 213 -40.38 30.50 -36.81
C PRO A 213 -40.69 31.29 -38.07
N GLU A 214 -41.23 30.60 -39.11
CA GLU A 214 -41.90 31.25 -40.21
C GLU A 214 -43.17 31.98 -39.74
N ILE A 215 -43.20 33.27 -40.04
CA ILE A 215 -44.37 34.16 -39.86
C ILE A 215 -45.25 34.01 -41.09
N GLN A 216 -46.51 33.58 -40.92
CA GLN A 216 -47.63 33.80 -41.84
C GLN A 216 -48.54 34.91 -41.28
#